data_f355cf005f7f98727e31315a9c16a947
#
_entry.id   f355cf005f7f98727e31315a9c16a947
#
_cell.length_a   1.000
_cell.length_b   1.000
_cell.length_c   1.000
_cell.angle_alpha   90.00
_cell.angle_beta   90.00
_cell.angle_gamma   90.00
#
_symmetry.space_group_name_H-M   'P 1'
#
loop_
_entity.id
_entity.type
_entity.pdbx_description
1 polymer ?
#
loop_
_entity_poly.entity_id
_entity_poly.type
_entity_poly.pdbx_seq_one_letter_code
_entity_poly.pdbx_strand_id
1 'polypeptide(L)'
;MEDNKIAIYTCITGRYDTPTDNFMIKPGYDYILLSDEYIKTNCWKCFVPKFENADHLDNTKKQRFIKTHPHQIFLDKYDVVIWIDANTTIDERLYAYIKSNLNHTITFKNHPIRHCIYDEIHEVDILGKDSHEICNHLYERYKTEGYPEKNGLYETNIIISHPQDKTVQIIFDSWWYEIEHNSKRDQLSLNYVLWKNNLQDFPHSVSTMEFSPKAHIKFKQ
;
A
#
# COMPACT_ATOMS: atom_id res chain seq x y z
N MET A 1 -18.96 -11.31 20.79
CA MET A 1 -18.39 -11.01 19.45
C MET A 1 -16.97 -11.52 19.55
N GLU A 2 -16.59 -12.46 18.71
CA GLU A 2 -15.18 -12.86 18.61
C GLU A 2 -14.38 -11.61 18.19
N ASP A 3 -13.28 -11.35 18.88
CA ASP A 3 -12.41 -10.22 18.54
C ASP A 3 -11.75 -10.51 17.18
N ASN A 4 -11.82 -9.56 16.24
CA ASN A 4 -11.19 -9.68 14.94
C ASN A 4 -9.70 -10.00 15.09
N LYS A 5 -9.21 -10.97 14.34
CA LYS A 5 -7.78 -11.24 14.20
C LYS A 5 -7.19 -10.20 13.25
N ILE A 6 -6.29 -9.37 13.75
CA ILE A 6 -5.75 -8.22 13.01
C ILE A 6 -4.24 -8.36 12.82
N ALA A 7 -3.76 -8.22 11.59
CA ALA A 7 -2.35 -8.11 11.30
C ALA A 7 -1.99 -6.68 10.83
N ILE A 8 -0.93 -6.12 11.40
CA ILE A 8 -0.22 -4.97 10.84
C ILE A 8 1.01 -5.54 10.12
N TYR A 9 1.14 -5.26 8.83
CA TYR A 9 2.24 -5.82 8.05
C TYR A 9 2.94 -4.79 7.19
N THR A 10 4.20 -5.07 6.92
CA THR A 10 5.07 -4.31 6.03
C THR A 10 5.98 -5.24 5.24
N CYS A 11 6.61 -4.71 4.20
CA CYS A 11 7.58 -5.47 3.42
C CYS A 11 8.81 -4.63 3.09
N ILE A 12 9.99 -5.24 3.24
CA ILE A 12 11.29 -4.64 2.88
C ILE A 12 12.02 -5.63 1.99
N THR A 13 12.44 -5.18 0.82
CA THR A 13 13.18 -5.96 -0.17
C THR A 13 14.45 -5.21 -0.57
N GLY A 14 15.53 -5.96 -0.86
CA GLY A 14 16.80 -5.39 -1.32
C GLY A 14 17.47 -4.47 -0.31
N ARG A 15 17.24 -4.66 0.98
CA ARG A 15 17.81 -3.82 2.07
C ARG A 15 17.50 -2.31 1.90
N TYR A 16 16.37 -1.99 1.27
CA TYR A 16 16.05 -0.61 0.94
C TYR A 16 15.78 0.24 2.19
N ASP A 17 15.25 -0.38 3.25
CA ASP A 17 14.84 0.33 4.46
C ASP A 17 15.09 -0.55 5.70
N THR A 18 14.93 0.03 6.89
CA THR A 18 14.86 -0.72 8.15
C THR A 18 13.52 -0.44 8.78
N PRO A 19 12.82 -1.46 9.27
CA PRO A 19 11.52 -1.26 9.87
C PRO A 19 11.65 -0.42 11.15
N THR A 20 10.67 0.42 11.42
CA THR A 20 10.50 1.00 12.75
C THR A 20 10.38 -0.15 13.76
N ASP A 21 11.31 -0.30 14.67
CA ASP A 21 11.43 -1.45 15.57
C ASP A 21 11.48 -1.07 17.07
N ASN A 22 10.99 0.13 17.38
CA ASN A 22 10.91 0.62 18.76
C ASN A 22 9.55 1.27 18.97
N PHE A 23 8.51 0.45 19.17
CA PHE A 23 7.16 0.90 19.44
C PHE A 23 6.48 -0.01 20.47
N MET A 24 5.40 0.46 21.07
CA MET A 24 4.63 -0.32 22.02
C MET A 24 3.76 -1.35 21.27
N ILE A 25 4.05 -2.63 21.49
CA ILE A 25 3.22 -3.73 21.01
C ILE A 25 1.90 -3.71 21.77
N LYS A 26 0.78 -3.68 21.05
CA LYS A 26 -0.56 -3.74 21.65
C LYS A 26 -1.17 -5.15 21.52
N PRO A 27 -1.84 -5.65 22.53
CA PRO A 27 -2.63 -6.88 22.42
C PRO A 27 -3.70 -6.78 21.32
N GLY A 28 -4.01 -7.90 20.67
CA GLY A 28 -4.98 -7.96 19.59
C GLY A 28 -4.42 -7.65 18.20
N TYR A 29 -3.12 -7.34 18.09
CA TYR A 29 -2.45 -7.14 16.82
C TYR A 29 -1.26 -8.09 16.67
N ASP A 30 -1.13 -8.71 15.50
CA ASP A 30 0.11 -9.36 15.06
C ASP A 30 0.91 -8.39 14.18
N TYR A 31 2.21 -8.30 14.40
CA TYR A 31 3.12 -7.43 13.65
C TYR A 31 4.00 -8.30 12.75
N ILE A 32 3.85 -8.17 11.43
CA ILE A 32 4.43 -9.05 10.43
C ILE A 32 5.33 -8.25 9.48
N LEU A 33 6.60 -8.60 9.47
CA LEU A 33 7.56 -8.12 8.49
C LEU A 33 7.81 -9.22 7.45
N LEU A 34 7.57 -8.90 6.18
CA LEU A 34 7.96 -9.75 5.07
C LEU A 34 9.21 -9.16 4.42
N SER A 35 10.20 -9.99 4.11
CA SER A 35 11.45 -9.53 3.51
C SER A 35 12.06 -10.62 2.64
N ASP A 36 12.87 -10.24 1.66
CA ASP A 36 13.64 -11.18 0.85
C ASP A 36 14.84 -11.81 1.61
N GLU A 37 15.16 -11.29 2.78
CA GLU A 37 16.13 -11.88 3.73
C GLU A 37 15.63 -11.76 5.17
N TYR A 38 16.17 -12.57 6.07
CA TYR A 38 15.82 -12.48 7.49
C TYR A 38 16.38 -11.19 8.11
N ILE A 39 15.49 -10.39 8.69
CA ILE A 39 15.81 -9.16 9.43
C ILE A 39 15.50 -9.42 10.92
N LYS A 40 16.52 -9.30 11.76
CA LYS A 40 16.34 -9.40 13.21
C LYS A 40 15.63 -8.14 13.73
N THR A 41 14.50 -8.32 14.40
CA THR A 41 13.67 -7.25 14.95
C THR A 41 13.20 -7.59 16.36
N ASN A 42 12.79 -6.57 17.14
CA ASN A 42 12.26 -6.72 18.48
C ASN A 42 10.72 -6.78 18.50
N CYS A 43 10.08 -6.05 17.57
CA CYS A 43 8.64 -5.87 17.55
C CYS A 43 7.93 -6.67 16.47
N TRP A 44 8.64 -7.07 15.41
CA TRP A 44 8.07 -7.73 14.26
C TRP A 44 8.39 -9.24 14.23
N LYS A 45 7.43 -10.03 13.79
CA LYS A 45 7.69 -11.41 13.36
C LYS A 45 8.14 -11.36 11.90
N CYS A 46 9.42 -11.60 11.64
CA CYS A 46 9.99 -11.58 10.29
C CYS A 46 9.79 -12.92 9.58
N PHE A 47 9.26 -12.86 8.36
CA PHE A 47 9.10 -14.00 7.46
C PHE A 47 9.78 -13.71 6.13
N VAL A 48 10.43 -14.72 5.57
CA VAL A 48 11.03 -14.69 4.23
C VAL A 48 10.13 -15.49 3.28
N PRO A 49 9.21 -14.84 2.57
CA PRO A 49 8.34 -15.55 1.64
C PRO A 49 9.15 -16.06 0.45
N LYS A 50 8.72 -17.19 -0.11
CA LYS A 50 9.20 -17.59 -1.44
C LYS A 50 8.48 -16.72 -2.46
N PHE A 51 9.23 -15.94 -3.21
CA PHE A 51 8.72 -15.18 -4.34
C PHE A 51 8.65 -16.10 -5.59
N GLU A 52 7.79 -17.13 -5.51
CA GLU A 52 7.61 -18.05 -6.64
C GLU A 52 7.13 -17.25 -7.86
N ASN A 53 7.81 -17.43 -9.00
CA ASN A 53 7.57 -16.69 -10.24
C ASN A 53 7.81 -15.16 -10.21
N ALA A 54 8.52 -14.64 -9.20
CA ALA A 54 8.78 -13.20 -9.06
C ALA A 54 10.26 -12.83 -9.29
N ASP A 55 11.08 -13.74 -9.82
CA ASP A 55 12.53 -13.51 -10.04
C ASP A 55 12.78 -12.40 -11.08
N HIS A 56 11.83 -12.18 -11.98
CA HIS A 56 11.88 -11.12 -12.98
C HIS A 56 11.55 -9.73 -12.42
N LEU A 57 11.02 -9.65 -11.20
CA LEU A 57 10.62 -8.40 -10.56
C LEU A 57 11.82 -7.71 -9.90
N ASP A 58 11.92 -6.40 -10.05
CA ASP A 58 12.81 -5.60 -9.22
C ASP A 58 12.35 -5.56 -7.75
N ASN A 59 13.22 -5.10 -6.86
CA ASN A 59 12.93 -5.07 -5.43
C ASN A 59 11.70 -4.23 -5.10
N THR A 60 11.46 -3.13 -5.81
CA THR A 60 10.28 -2.30 -5.59
C THR A 60 9.01 -3.07 -5.97
N LYS A 61 8.99 -3.73 -7.12
CA LYS A 61 7.84 -4.55 -7.55
C LYS A 61 7.61 -5.74 -6.62
N LYS A 62 8.67 -6.40 -6.12
CA LYS A 62 8.55 -7.46 -5.09
C LYS A 62 7.83 -6.95 -3.83
N GLN A 63 8.20 -5.78 -3.36
CA GLN A 63 7.55 -5.15 -2.21
C GLN A 63 6.07 -4.80 -2.53
N ARG A 64 5.79 -4.29 -3.74
CA ARG A 64 4.43 -3.98 -4.18
C ARG A 64 3.57 -5.24 -4.35
N PHE A 65 4.16 -6.35 -4.78
CA PHE A 65 3.49 -7.66 -4.82
C PHE A 65 2.94 -8.02 -3.43
N ILE A 66 3.78 -7.97 -2.41
CA ILE A 66 3.35 -8.23 -1.03
C ILE A 66 2.23 -7.27 -0.58
N LYS A 67 2.35 -6.00 -0.93
CA LYS A 67 1.36 -4.97 -0.59
C LYS A 67 -0.01 -5.25 -1.19
N THR A 68 -0.05 -5.73 -2.43
CA THR A 68 -1.29 -5.94 -3.20
C THR A 68 -1.84 -7.37 -3.13
N HIS A 69 -1.18 -8.29 -2.41
CA HIS A 69 -1.66 -9.67 -2.28
C HIS A 69 -1.99 -10.11 -0.85
N PRO A 70 -2.53 -9.23 0.01
CA PRO A 70 -2.89 -9.66 1.37
C PRO A 70 -3.91 -10.80 1.37
N HIS A 71 -4.79 -10.85 0.39
CA HIS A 71 -5.78 -11.90 0.19
C HIS A 71 -5.18 -13.28 -0.12
N GLN A 72 -3.96 -13.34 -0.65
CA GLN A 72 -3.25 -14.61 -0.86
C GLN A 72 -2.36 -14.96 0.33
N ILE A 73 -1.75 -13.96 0.98
CA ILE A 73 -0.78 -14.15 2.05
C ILE A 73 -1.49 -14.44 3.39
N PHE A 74 -2.61 -13.78 3.64
CA PHE A 74 -3.26 -13.73 4.95
C PHE A 74 -4.71 -14.24 4.94
N LEU A 75 -5.22 -14.72 3.80
CA LEU A 75 -6.55 -15.30 3.68
C LEU A 75 -6.79 -16.24 4.83
N ASP A 76 -7.72 -16.60 5.39
CA ASP A 76 -7.99 -17.58 6.47
C ASP A 76 -7.20 -17.40 7.78
N LYS A 77 -6.32 -16.40 7.86
CA LYS A 77 -5.52 -16.16 9.06
C LYS A 77 -5.94 -14.94 9.84
N TYR A 78 -6.38 -13.89 9.14
CA TYR A 78 -6.74 -12.60 9.70
C TYR A 78 -8.01 -12.07 9.06
N ASP A 79 -8.87 -11.48 9.88
CA ASP A 79 -10.11 -10.84 9.43
C ASP A 79 -9.83 -9.46 8.82
N VAL A 80 -8.86 -8.76 9.38
CA VAL A 80 -8.41 -7.45 8.91
C VAL A 80 -6.90 -7.42 8.80
N VAL A 81 -6.40 -6.87 7.72
CA VAL A 81 -4.97 -6.64 7.51
C VAL A 81 -4.69 -5.17 7.22
N ILE A 82 -3.61 -4.68 7.79
CA ILE A 82 -3.22 -3.29 7.72
C ILE A 82 -1.82 -3.20 7.13
N TRP A 83 -1.74 -2.75 5.88
CA TRP A 83 -0.48 -2.38 5.29
C TRP A 83 0.03 -1.08 5.88
N ILE A 84 1.30 -1.03 6.21
CA ILE A 84 2.02 0.23 6.46
C ILE A 84 3.35 0.22 5.72
N ASP A 85 3.76 1.35 5.16
CA ASP A 85 5.13 1.48 4.64
C ASP A 85 6.13 1.38 5.80
N ALA A 86 7.29 0.76 5.57
CA ALA A 86 8.26 0.41 6.63
C ALA A 86 8.78 1.61 7.45
N ASN A 87 8.72 2.79 6.88
CA ASN A 87 9.08 4.06 7.53
C ASN A 87 7.92 4.74 8.28
N THR A 88 6.76 4.06 8.37
CA THR A 88 5.61 4.58 9.12
C THR A 88 5.83 4.46 10.62
N THR A 89 5.58 5.54 11.36
CA THR A 89 5.62 5.51 12.82
C THR A 89 4.40 4.77 13.37
N ILE A 90 4.65 3.83 14.28
CA ILE A 90 3.61 3.09 15.00
C ILE A 90 3.45 3.73 16.38
N ASP A 91 2.42 4.53 16.55
CA ASP A 91 2.10 5.24 17.79
C ASP A 91 0.58 5.23 18.07
N GLU A 92 0.16 5.92 19.13
CA GLU A 92 -1.26 5.98 19.51
C GLU A 92 -2.17 6.55 18.42
N ARG A 93 -1.65 7.42 17.54
CA ARG A 93 -2.42 8.00 16.43
C ARG A 93 -2.73 6.94 15.38
N LEU A 94 -1.75 6.07 15.06
CA LEU A 94 -1.97 4.95 14.15
C LEU A 94 -3.04 4.01 14.71
N TYR A 95 -2.97 3.66 15.99
CA TYR A 95 -3.97 2.79 16.60
C TYR A 95 -5.36 3.41 16.64
N ALA A 96 -5.46 4.71 16.94
CA ALA A 96 -6.72 5.44 16.87
C ALA A 96 -7.31 5.45 15.46
N TYR A 97 -6.47 5.70 14.46
CA TYR A 97 -6.84 5.64 13.04
C TYR A 97 -7.33 4.24 12.64
N ILE A 98 -6.58 3.20 13.00
CA ILE A 98 -6.99 1.81 12.73
C ILE A 98 -8.36 1.54 13.35
N LYS A 99 -8.52 1.82 14.65
CA LYS A 99 -9.75 1.55 15.39
C LYS A 99 -10.97 2.25 14.78
N SER A 100 -10.81 3.48 14.29
CA SER A 100 -11.91 4.24 13.67
C SER A 100 -12.34 3.66 12.34
N ASN A 101 -11.47 2.86 11.67
CA ASN A 101 -11.68 2.41 10.30
C ASN A 101 -11.82 0.89 10.15
N LEU A 102 -11.80 0.11 11.23
CA LEU A 102 -11.90 -1.35 11.19
C LEU A 102 -13.20 -1.89 10.57
N ASN A 103 -14.27 -1.12 10.60
CA ASN A 103 -15.58 -1.53 10.09
C ASN A 103 -15.75 -1.28 8.58
N HIS A 104 -14.79 -0.62 7.94
CA HIS A 104 -14.82 -0.37 6.50
C HIS A 104 -14.09 -1.49 5.76
N THR A 105 -14.67 -1.97 4.68
CA THR A 105 -14.15 -3.11 3.90
C THR A 105 -12.74 -2.85 3.35
N ILE A 106 -12.50 -1.63 2.85
CA ILE A 106 -11.18 -1.12 2.51
C ILE A 106 -11.11 0.39 2.75
N THR A 107 -9.99 0.85 3.31
CA THR A 107 -9.77 2.27 3.60
C THR A 107 -8.46 2.74 3.01
N PHE A 108 -8.52 3.86 2.29
CA PHE A 108 -7.36 4.60 1.80
C PHE A 108 -7.36 6.02 2.36
N LYS A 109 -6.18 6.63 2.43
CA LYS A 109 -6.02 8.05 2.77
C LYS A 109 -6.03 8.88 1.50
N ASN A 110 -6.70 10.03 1.53
CA ASN A 110 -6.58 11.00 0.44
C ASN A 110 -5.15 11.57 0.41
N HIS A 111 -4.63 11.79 -0.79
CA HIS A 111 -3.33 12.41 -0.93
C HIS A 111 -3.35 13.85 -0.37
N PRO A 112 -2.35 14.27 0.45
CA PRO A 112 -2.41 15.53 1.20
C PRO A 112 -2.34 16.80 0.32
N ILE A 113 -1.80 16.68 -0.89
CA ILE A 113 -1.46 17.85 -1.72
C ILE A 113 -2.12 17.76 -3.10
N ARG A 114 -2.13 16.58 -3.72
CA ARG A 114 -2.61 16.37 -5.08
C ARG A 114 -3.95 15.64 -5.11
N HIS A 115 -4.77 16.00 -6.10
CA HIS A 115 -6.11 15.42 -6.30
C HIS A 115 -6.30 14.94 -7.73
N CYS A 116 -5.21 14.76 -8.48
CA CYS A 116 -5.22 14.37 -9.87
C CYS A 116 -4.06 13.43 -10.15
N ILE A 117 -4.36 12.30 -10.79
CA ILE A 117 -3.33 11.31 -11.14
C ILE A 117 -2.34 11.88 -12.16
N TYR A 118 -2.79 12.77 -13.05
CA TYR A 118 -1.93 13.41 -14.05
C TYR A 118 -0.88 14.34 -13.40
N ASP A 119 -1.27 15.05 -12.33
CA ASP A 119 -0.33 15.86 -11.55
C ASP A 119 0.70 14.98 -10.83
N GLU A 120 0.28 13.80 -10.34
CA GLU A 120 1.20 12.85 -9.71
C GLU A 120 2.14 12.21 -10.72
N ILE A 121 1.68 11.86 -11.92
CA ILE A 121 2.53 11.37 -13.02
C ILE A 121 3.62 12.41 -13.34
N HIS A 122 3.25 13.67 -13.47
CA HIS A 122 4.18 14.76 -13.74
C HIS A 122 5.22 14.93 -12.62
N GLU A 123 4.79 14.85 -11.37
CA GLU A 123 5.68 14.93 -10.20
C GLU A 123 6.66 13.76 -10.13
N VAL A 124 6.18 12.54 -10.42
CA VAL A 124 7.02 11.33 -10.46
C VAL A 124 8.08 11.45 -11.55
N ASP A 125 7.74 11.99 -12.70
CA ASP A 125 8.66 12.22 -13.83
C ASP A 125 9.72 13.28 -13.45
N ILE A 126 9.32 14.45 -12.98
CA ILE A 126 10.26 15.51 -12.56
C ILE A 126 11.22 15.02 -11.48
N LEU A 127 10.75 14.24 -10.53
CA LEU A 127 11.57 13.73 -9.43
C LEU A 127 12.39 12.48 -9.82
N GLY A 128 12.27 12.00 -11.07
CA GLY A 128 12.98 10.82 -11.55
C GLY A 128 12.65 9.54 -10.75
N LYS A 129 11.43 9.44 -10.22
CA LYS A 129 11.00 8.29 -9.42
C LYS A 129 10.60 7.09 -10.28
N ASP A 130 10.32 7.32 -11.55
CA ASP A 130 10.19 6.34 -12.60
C ASP A 130 10.73 6.93 -13.93
N SER A 131 10.82 6.13 -15.01
CA SER A 131 11.32 6.63 -16.28
C SER A 131 10.33 7.58 -16.95
N HIS A 132 10.85 8.57 -17.68
CA HIS A 132 10.05 9.50 -18.49
C HIS A 132 9.15 8.76 -19.46
N GLU A 133 9.68 7.72 -20.09
CA GLU A 133 8.93 6.89 -21.05
C GLU A 133 7.68 6.25 -20.41
N ILE A 134 7.84 5.66 -19.22
CA ILE A 134 6.72 5.06 -18.46
C ILE A 134 5.71 6.14 -18.05
N CYS A 135 6.16 7.27 -17.54
CA CYS A 135 5.30 8.36 -17.13
C CYS A 135 4.48 8.91 -18.31
N ASN A 136 5.13 9.15 -19.45
CA ASN A 136 4.45 9.61 -20.66
C ASN A 136 3.47 8.56 -21.20
N HIS A 137 3.86 7.28 -21.22
CA HIS A 137 2.97 6.19 -21.64
C HIS A 137 1.69 6.15 -20.78
N LEU A 138 1.82 6.23 -19.46
CA LEU A 138 0.65 6.25 -18.56
C LEU A 138 -0.24 7.47 -18.78
N TYR A 139 0.36 8.65 -18.93
CA TYR A 139 -0.36 9.89 -19.20
C TYR A 139 -1.23 9.77 -20.46
N GLU A 140 -0.63 9.40 -21.59
CA GLU A 140 -1.30 9.28 -22.89
C GLU A 140 -2.36 8.16 -22.88
N ARG A 141 -2.06 7.03 -22.24
CA ARG A 141 -3.01 5.92 -22.13
C ARG A 141 -4.25 6.34 -21.34
N TYR A 142 -4.08 6.95 -20.17
CA TYR A 142 -5.21 7.37 -19.34
C TYR A 142 -6.06 8.43 -20.03
N LYS A 143 -5.45 9.38 -20.74
CA LYS A 143 -6.15 10.35 -21.56
C LYS A 143 -6.95 9.69 -22.69
N THR A 144 -6.35 8.77 -23.41
CA THR A 144 -6.99 8.05 -24.52
C THR A 144 -8.17 7.20 -24.04
N GLU A 145 -8.04 6.57 -22.86
CA GLU A 145 -9.12 5.78 -22.26
C GLU A 145 -10.23 6.63 -21.62
N GLY A 146 -10.03 7.93 -21.51
CA GLY A 146 -11.02 8.88 -20.97
C GLY A 146 -11.05 8.96 -19.44
N TYR A 147 -9.93 8.58 -18.77
CA TYR A 147 -9.84 8.78 -17.32
C TYR A 147 -9.96 10.28 -16.98
N PRO A 148 -10.90 10.67 -16.09
CA PRO A 148 -11.17 12.08 -15.85
C PRO A 148 -10.05 12.75 -15.05
N GLU A 149 -9.82 14.03 -15.36
CA GLU A 149 -8.97 14.89 -14.53
C GLU A 149 -9.61 15.14 -13.16
N LYS A 150 -8.78 15.40 -12.16
CA LYS A 150 -9.21 15.74 -10.79
C LYS A 150 -10.16 14.70 -10.17
N ASN A 151 -9.97 13.44 -10.53
CA ASN A 151 -10.78 12.30 -10.04
C ASN A 151 -10.25 11.74 -8.70
N GLY A 152 -9.69 12.60 -7.85
CA GLY A 152 -9.08 12.22 -6.58
C GLY A 152 -7.70 11.58 -6.76
N LEU A 153 -7.00 11.43 -5.64
CA LEU A 153 -5.76 10.68 -5.54
C LEU A 153 -5.63 10.13 -4.13
N TYR A 154 -5.31 8.85 -4.01
CA TYR A 154 -5.06 8.21 -2.73
C TYR A 154 -3.56 8.13 -2.42
N GLU A 155 -3.22 8.31 -1.14
CA GLU A 155 -1.93 7.96 -0.56
C GLU A 155 -1.97 6.51 -0.10
N THR A 156 -0.97 5.73 -0.49
CA THR A 156 -0.97 4.27 -0.32
C THR A 156 -0.05 3.76 0.80
N ASN A 157 0.44 4.66 1.65
CA ASN A 157 1.36 4.34 2.75
C ASN A 157 0.70 3.59 3.92
N ILE A 158 -0.63 3.71 4.08
CA ILE A 158 -1.42 2.93 5.04
C ILE A 158 -2.70 2.49 4.34
N ILE A 159 -2.99 1.18 4.41
CA ILE A 159 -4.19 0.58 3.83
C ILE A 159 -4.78 -0.37 4.87
N ILE A 160 -6.05 -0.19 5.21
CA ILE A 160 -6.81 -1.14 6.03
C ILE A 160 -7.72 -1.91 5.09
N SER A 161 -7.73 -3.24 5.17
CA SER A 161 -8.56 -4.05 4.28
C SER A 161 -9.00 -5.37 4.91
N HIS A 162 -10.16 -5.85 4.46
CA HIS A 162 -10.68 -7.18 4.76
C HIS A 162 -10.35 -8.13 3.59
N PRO A 163 -9.32 -8.97 3.70
CA PRO A 163 -8.78 -9.73 2.57
C PRO A 163 -9.73 -10.81 2.04
N GLN A 164 -10.77 -11.18 2.79
CA GLN A 164 -11.80 -12.14 2.38
C GLN A 164 -12.85 -11.53 1.43
N ASP A 165 -12.99 -10.21 1.42
CA ASP A 165 -13.97 -9.53 0.57
C ASP A 165 -13.56 -9.62 -0.91
N LYS A 166 -14.48 -10.12 -1.74
CA LYS A 166 -14.20 -10.34 -3.17
C LYS A 166 -13.94 -9.07 -3.95
N THR A 167 -14.57 -7.96 -3.57
CA THR A 167 -14.34 -6.67 -4.23
C THR A 167 -12.96 -6.13 -3.89
N VAL A 168 -12.51 -6.33 -2.63
CA VAL A 168 -11.14 -6.03 -2.22
C VAL A 168 -10.12 -6.84 -3.02
N GLN A 169 -10.38 -8.13 -3.22
CA GLN A 169 -9.52 -8.99 -4.04
C GLN A 169 -9.43 -8.48 -5.48
N ILE A 170 -10.56 -8.14 -6.11
CA ILE A 170 -10.60 -7.56 -7.46
C ILE A 170 -9.78 -6.26 -7.53
N ILE A 171 -9.91 -5.39 -6.54
CA ILE A 171 -9.13 -4.14 -6.47
C ILE A 171 -7.63 -4.45 -6.43
N PHE A 172 -7.20 -5.34 -5.55
CA PHE A 172 -5.78 -5.66 -5.39
C PHE A 172 -5.20 -6.38 -6.61
N ASP A 173 -5.90 -7.35 -7.19
CA ASP A 173 -5.46 -8.06 -8.39
C ASP A 173 -5.34 -7.11 -9.60
N SER A 174 -6.35 -6.26 -9.81
CA SER A 174 -6.33 -5.26 -10.89
C SER A 174 -5.22 -4.22 -10.66
N TRP A 175 -4.98 -3.83 -9.41
CA TRP A 175 -3.93 -2.88 -9.06
C TRP A 175 -2.54 -3.49 -9.25
N TRP A 176 -2.36 -4.76 -8.87
CA TRP A 176 -1.12 -5.47 -9.15
C TRP A 176 -0.84 -5.57 -10.65
N TYR A 177 -1.85 -5.93 -11.44
CA TYR A 177 -1.69 -5.97 -12.90
C TYR A 177 -1.12 -4.67 -13.47
N GLU A 178 -1.62 -3.53 -13.02
CA GLU A 178 -1.11 -2.22 -13.44
C GLU A 178 0.34 -1.98 -12.98
N ILE A 179 0.68 -2.34 -11.75
CA ILE A 179 2.03 -2.19 -11.21
C ILE A 179 3.03 -3.11 -11.93
N GLU A 180 2.65 -4.34 -12.17
CA GLU A 180 3.51 -5.34 -12.82
C GLU A 180 3.86 -4.94 -14.24
N HIS A 181 2.90 -4.46 -15.01
CA HIS A 181 3.06 -4.19 -16.44
C HIS A 181 3.45 -2.74 -16.75
N ASN A 182 3.33 -1.83 -15.80
CA ASN A 182 3.58 -0.41 -16.00
C ASN A 182 4.51 0.16 -14.92
N SER A 183 4.11 1.27 -14.29
CA SER A 183 4.92 1.93 -13.27
C SER A 183 4.98 1.14 -11.97
N LYS A 184 6.17 1.00 -11.42
CA LYS A 184 6.39 0.51 -10.04
C LYS A 184 5.86 1.47 -8.96
N ARG A 185 5.45 2.68 -9.34
CA ARG A 185 4.82 3.66 -8.46
C ARG A 185 3.33 3.35 -8.34
N ASP A 186 2.99 2.60 -7.32
CA ASP A 186 1.65 2.08 -7.02
C ASP A 186 0.56 3.18 -6.97
N GLN A 187 0.92 4.37 -6.57
CA GLN A 187 0.05 5.54 -6.49
C GLN A 187 -0.42 6.04 -7.87
N LEU A 188 0.33 5.74 -8.96
CA LEU A 188 -0.02 6.14 -10.30
C LEU A 188 -1.14 5.30 -10.93
N SER A 189 -1.58 4.22 -10.28
CA SER A 189 -2.55 3.30 -10.87
C SER A 189 -3.78 3.01 -10.00
N LEU A 190 -3.74 3.20 -8.67
CA LEU A 190 -4.85 2.83 -7.80
C LEU A 190 -6.18 3.53 -8.19
N ASN A 191 -6.18 4.85 -8.31
CA ASN A 191 -7.42 5.58 -8.65
C ASN A 191 -7.91 5.25 -10.06
N TYR A 192 -7.00 5.00 -11.00
CA TYR A 192 -7.34 4.54 -12.35
C TYR A 192 -8.00 3.16 -12.31
N VAL A 193 -7.46 2.21 -11.54
CA VAL A 193 -8.03 0.86 -11.37
C VAL A 193 -9.43 0.92 -10.78
N LEU A 194 -9.64 1.74 -9.77
CA LEU A 194 -10.97 1.94 -9.17
C LEU A 194 -11.96 2.46 -10.20
N TRP A 195 -11.58 3.46 -10.98
CA TRP A 195 -12.40 4.01 -12.05
C TRP A 195 -12.70 2.97 -13.15
N LYS A 196 -11.68 2.25 -13.61
CA LYS A 196 -11.79 1.24 -14.68
C LYS A 196 -12.77 0.12 -14.32
N ASN A 197 -12.84 -0.23 -13.05
CA ASN A 197 -13.72 -1.28 -12.51
C ASN A 197 -15.06 -0.73 -11.99
N ASN A 198 -15.36 0.56 -12.12
CA ASN A 198 -16.55 1.24 -11.56
C ASN A 198 -16.64 1.08 -10.02
N LEU A 199 -15.51 1.18 -9.33
CA LEU A 199 -15.36 1.00 -7.89
C LEU A 199 -14.89 2.27 -7.17
N GLN A 200 -15.03 3.46 -7.77
CA GLN A 200 -14.50 4.72 -7.20
C GLN A 200 -15.11 5.03 -5.82
N ASP A 201 -16.39 4.70 -5.64
CA ASP A 201 -17.14 4.97 -4.41
C ASP A 201 -17.09 3.82 -3.40
N PHE A 202 -16.40 2.71 -3.73
CA PHE A 202 -16.34 1.54 -2.86
C PHE A 202 -15.39 1.73 -1.66
N PRO A 203 -14.17 2.29 -1.81
CA PRO A 203 -13.28 2.47 -0.68
C PRO A 203 -13.77 3.58 0.26
N HIS A 204 -13.66 3.35 1.57
CA HIS A 204 -13.73 4.44 2.52
C HIS A 204 -12.50 5.33 2.38
N SER A 205 -12.71 6.63 2.22
CA SER A 205 -11.62 7.60 2.11
C SER A 205 -11.50 8.45 3.38
N VAL A 206 -10.27 8.62 3.86
CA VAL A 206 -9.97 9.41 5.05
C VAL A 206 -9.11 10.59 4.66
N SER A 207 -9.45 11.78 5.18
CA SER A 207 -8.60 12.95 5.00
C SER A 207 -7.25 12.77 5.69
N THR A 208 -6.16 13.11 5.01
CA THR A 208 -4.82 13.14 5.63
C THR A 208 -4.71 14.15 6.77
N MET A 209 -5.58 15.14 6.83
CA MET A 209 -5.67 16.09 7.95
C MET A 209 -6.07 15.40 9.26
N GLU A 210 -6.79 14.27 9.20
CA GLU A 210 -7.22 13.51 10.39
C GLU A 210 -6.08 12.68 10.97
N PHE A 211 -5.20 12.16 10.10
CA PHE A 211 -4.05 11.37 10.51
C PHE A 211 -2.91 11.47 9.49
N SER A 212 -1.75 11.93 9.93
CA SER A 212 -0.53 11.94 9.13
C SER A 212 0.64 11.38 9.92
N PRO A 213 1.16 10.19 9.60
CA PRO A 213 2.38 9.70 10.21
C PRO A 213 3.55 10.58 9.81
N LYS A 214 4.21 11.17 10.79
CA LYS A 214 5.31 12.12 10.56
C LYS A 214 6.66 11.48 10.87
N ALA A 215 7.11 10.48 10.21
CA ALA A 215 8.53 10.15 10.31
C ALA A 215 9.00 9.38 9.07
N HIS A 216 9.89 10.00 8.33
CA HIS A 216 10.72 9.29 7.37
C HIS A 216 12.07 9.03 8.05
N ILE A 217 12.30 7.83 8.50
CA ILE A 217 13.64 7.38 8.89
C ILE A 217 14.25 6.78 7.64
N LYS A 218 14.89 7.61 6.83
CA LYS A 218 15.72 7.12 5.74
C LYS A 218 17.01 6.58 6.34
N PHE A 219 17.41 5.37 5.96
CA PHE A 219 18.75 4.88 6.24
C PHE A 219 19.78 5.80 5.59
N LYS A 220 20.73 6.24 6.39
CA LYS A 220 22.01 6.69 5.87
C LYS A 220 22.77 5.44 5.48
N GLN A 221 23.09 5.34 4.18
CA GLN A 221 24.13 4.43 3.69
C GLN A 221 25.45 4.71 4.38
#